data_d7172be30cc364f5905252ea5109a1d6
#
_entry.id   d7172be30cc364f5905252ea5109a1d6
#
_cell.length_a   1.000
_cell.length_b   1.000
_cell.length_c   1.000
_cell.angle_alpha   90.00
_cell.angle_beta   90.00
_cell.angle_gamma   90.00
#
_symmetry.space_group_name_H-M   'P 1'
#
loop_
_entity.id
_entity.type
_entity.pdbx_description
1 polymer ?
#
loop_
_entity_poly.entity_id
_entity_poly.type
_entity_poly.pdbx_seq_one_letter_code
_entity_poly.pdbx_strand_id
1 'polypeptide(L)'
;DWRVALVLALGLALAASAALLAALDLDRARTARAAAASAEQGRWTGQGSKNPHSAAHYGVYVFKPLPTLAALDPGVEHYVGTSVWLEAHKQNDMAYRPAADGAGADRQFRLTPALVLQVLAPAAMIFLGFGMFAAERERGMLPALRLNGAPLGAIAAARGAVLLCLALAMALPALLAIALL
;
A
#
# COMPACT_ATOMS: atom_id res chain seq x y z
N ASP A 1 -20.99 5.03 21.49
CA ASP A 1 -19.90 5.57 22.32
C ASP A 1 -19.01 6.45 21.43
N TRP A 2 -18.82 7.71 21.84
CA TRP A 2 -18.03 8.69 21.09
C TRP A 2 -16.57 8.25 20.87
N ARG A 3 -15.99 7.45 21.77
CA ARG A 3 -14.63 6.89 21.65
C ARG A 3 -14.52 5.93 20.48
N VAL A 4 -15.53 5.08 20.29
CA VAL A 4 -15.61 4.17 19.16
C VAL A 4 -15.71 4.97 17.86
N ALA A 5 -16.59 5.97 17.83
CA ALA A 5 -16.73 6.84 16.67
C ALA A 5 -15.43 7.58 16.32
N LEU A 6 -14.71 8.06 17.34
CA LEU A 6 -13.41 8.73 17.15
C LEU A 6 -12.35 7.78 16.57
N VAL A 7 -12.20 6.58 17.14
CA VAL A 7 -11.23 5.58 16.65
C VAL A 7 -11.52 5.21 15.22
N LEU A 8 -12.80 5.02 14.87
CA LEU A 8 -13.21 4.71 13.50
C LEU A 8 -12.96 5.88 12.54
N ALA A 9 -13.32 7.08 12.94
CA ALA A 9 -13.10 8.27 12.11
C ALA A 9 -11.62 8.49 11.83
N LEU A 10 -10.76 8.37 12.85
CA LEU A 10 -9.31 8.47 12.69
C LEU A 10 -8.75 7.32 11.84
N GLY A 11 -9.21 6.08 12.06
CA GLY A 11 -8.78 4.93 11.28
C GLY A 11 -9.15 5.06 9.79
N LEU A 12 -10.39 5.49 9.49
CA LEU A 12 -10.85 5.74 8.13
C LEU A 12 -10.10 6.91 7.48
N ALA A 13 -9.86 7.99 8.23
CA ALA A 13 -9.09 9.13 7.72
C ALA A 13 -7.65 8.74 7.38
N LEU A 14 -6.99 7.94 8.24
CA LEU A 14 -5.66 7.42 7.98
C LEU A 14 -5.64 6.46 6.78
N ALA A 15 -6.62 5.55 6.67
CA ALA A 15 -6.74 4.63 5.54
C ALA A 15 -6.95 5.38 4.22
N ALA A 16 -7.85 6.38 4.21
CA ALA A 16 -8.11 7.20 3.04
C ALA A 16 -6.89 8.04 2.64
N SER A 17 -6.21 8.65 3.61
CA SER A 17 -5.00 9.43 3.36
C SER A 17 -3.87 8.55 2.82
N ALA A 18 -3.65 7.37 3.40
CA ALA A 18 -2.65 6.42 2.93
C ALA A 18 -2.95 5.96 1.50
N ALA A 19 -4.20 5.61 1.20
CA ALA A 19 -4.62 5.18 -0.13
C ALA A 19 -4.45 6.30 -1.18
N LEU A 20 -4.86 7.53 -0.84
CA LEU A 20 -4.71 8.69 -1.74
C LEU A 20 -3.23 9.00 -2.02
N LEU A 21 -2.41 9.08 -0.98
CA LEU A 21 -0.98 9.36 -1.14
C LEU A 21 -0.29 8.29 -1.96
N ALA A 22 -0.57 7.01 -1.69
CA ALA A 22 0.01 5.90 -2.44
C ALA A 22 -0.44 5.89 -3.92
N ALA A 23 -1.69 6.21 -4.21
CA ALA A 23 -2.20 6.34 -5.58
C ALA A 23 -1.50 7.48 -6.34
N LEU A 24 -1.38 8.65 -5.71
CA LEU A 24 -0.67 9.81 -6.29
C LEU A 24 0.81 9.52 -6.53
N ASP A 25 1.47 8.86 -5.59
CA ASP A 25 2.88 8.50 -5.74
C ASP A 25 3.09 7.47 -6.86
N LEU A 26 2.20 6.49 -6.97
CA LEU A 26 2.24 5.50 -8.05
C LEU A 26 2.03 6.15 -9.43
N ASP A 27 1.04 7.05 -9.55
CA ASP A 27 0.75 7.78 -10.78
C ASP A 27 1.95 8.64 -11.21
N ARG A 28 2.52 9.42 -10.29
CA ARG A 28 3.73 10.22 -10.54
C ARG A 28 4.91 9.35 -11.00
N ALA A 29 5.13 8.22 -10.32
CA ALA A 29 6.22 7.32 -10.66
C ALA A 29 6.01 6.65 -12.02
N ARG A 30 4.78 6.25 -12.36
CA ARG A 30 4.43 5.71 -13.69
C ARG A 30 4.64 6.74 -14.78
N THR A 31 4.17 7.96 -14.59
CA THR A 31 4.32 9.08 -15.53
C THR A 31 5.79 9.41 -15.76
N ALA A 32 6.58 9.51 -14.69
CA ALA A 32 8.02 9.77 -14.80
C ALA A 32 8.76 8.65 -15.55
N ARG A 33 8.44 7.38 -15.27
CA ARG A 33 9.04 6.24 -15.97
C ARG A 33 8.63 6.19 -17.46
N ALA A 34 7.36 6.50 -17.77
CA ALA A 34 6.89 6.56 -19.14
C ALA A 34 7.59 7.67 -19.93
N ALA A 35 7.76 8.85 -19.35
CA ALA A 35 8.51 9.95 -19.96
C ALA A 35 9.98 9.59 -20.19
N ALA A 36 10.64 8.96 -19.21
CA ALA A 36 12.02 8.51 -19.33
C ALA A 36 12.16 7.41 -20.41
N ALA A 37 11.23 6.46 -20.46
CA ALA A 37 11.22 5.42 -21.50
C ALA A 37 11.01 6.00 -22.90
N SER A 38 10.14 6.99 -23.05
CA SER A 38 9.94 7.70 -24.32
C SER A 38 11.19 8.47 -24.78
N ALA A 39 11.85 9.15 -23.84
CA ALA A 39 13.12 9.84 -24.13
C ALA A 39 14.22 8.85 -24.57
N GLU A 40 14.34 7.71 -23.88
CA GLU A 40 15.28 6.66 -24.25
C GLU A 40 14.95 6.04 -25.62
N GLN A 41 13.68 5.83 -25.93
CA GLN A 41 13.26 5.37 -27.26
C GLN A 41 13.65 6.37 -28.35
N GLY A 42 13.43 7.67 -28.10
CA GLY A 42 13.87 8.75 -29.00
C GLY A 42 15.39 8.77 -29.19
N ARG A 43 16.15 8.60 -28.11
CA ARG A 43 17.62 8.49 -28.15
C ARG A 43 18.07 7.27 -28.96
N TRP A 44 17.44 6.12 -28.76
CA TRP A 44 17.74 4.89 -29.48
C TRP A 44 17.47 5.04 -30.99
N THR A 45 16.31 5.53 -31.36
CA THR A 45 15.93 5.70 -32.77
C THR A 45 16.69 6.84 -33.47
N GLY A 46 17.11 7.86 -32.72
CA GLY A 46 17.83 9.04 -33.20
C GLY A 46 19.32 8.80 -33.52
N GLN A 47 19.87 7.61 -33.26
CA GLN A 47 21.31 7.35 -33.48
C GLN A 47 21.73 7.27 -34.95
N GLY A 48 20.78 7.36 -35.88
CA GLY A 48 21.04 7.31 -37.32
C GLY A 48 21.38 5.92 -37.86
N SER A 49 21.78 5.87 -39.10
CA SER A 49 22.21 4.60 -39.76
C SER A 49 23.55 4.14 -39.21
N LYS A 50 23.62 2.93 -38.70
CA LYS A 50 24.82 2.32 -38.11
C LYS A 50 24.93 0.85 -38.47
N ASN A 51 26.15 0.33 -38.39
CA ASN A 51 26.37 -1.10 -38.39
C ASN A 51 25.62 -1.73 -37.21
N PRO A 52 24.91 -2.89 -37.40
CA PRO A 52 24.14 -3.53 -36.29
C PRO A 52 24.96 -3.81 -35.03
N HIS A 53 26.23 -4.21 -35.20
CA HIS A 53 27.13 -4.43 -34.07
C HIS A 53 27.38 -3.13 -33.28
N SER A 54 27.66 -2.02 -33.95
CA SER A 54 27.84 -0.71 -33.30
C SER A 54 26.54 -0.21 -32.65
N ALA A 55 25.38 -0.52 -33.25
CA ALA A 55 24.09 -0.18 -32.65
C ALA A 55 23.86 -0.95 -31.34
N ALA A 56 24.22 -2.24 -31.28
CA ALA A 56 24.10 -3.06 -30.06
C ALA A 56 24.96 -2.53 -28.90
N HIS A 57 26.10 -1.89 -29.17
CA HIS A 57 26.97 -1.25 -28.18
C HIS A 57 26.50 0.15 -27.75
N TYR A 58 25.53 0.73 -28.45
CA TYR A 58 25.03 2.06 -28.09
C TYR A 58 24.35 2.08 -26.72
N GLY A 59 23.76 0.96 -26.32
CA GLY A 59 23.08 0.76 -25.07
C GLY A 59 21.75 1.52 -24.93
N VAL A 60 20.89 1.07 -24.06
CA VAL A 60 19.59 1.67 -23.78
C VAL A 60 19.18 1.40 -22.33
N TYR A 61 18.56 2.37 -21.68
CA TYR A 61 17.91 2.14 -20.39
C TYR A 61 16.55 1.47 -20.58
N VAL A 62 16.33 0.41 -19.82
CA VAL A 62 15.02 -0.23 -19.68
C VAL A 62 14.51 0.01 -18.26
N PHE A 63 13.26 0.41 -18.17
CA PHE A 63 12.65 0.78 -16.88
C PHE A 63 11.74 -0.33 -16.38
N LYS A 64 11.86 -0.66 -15.09
CA LYS A 64 11.02 -1.64 -14.42
C LYS A 64 9.57 -1.13 -14.36
N PRO A 65 8.58 -1.92 -14.81
CA PRO A 65 7.18 -1.53 -14.68
C PRO A 65 6.73 -1.49 -13.23
N LEU A 66 5.79 -0.60 -12.91
CA LEU A 66 5.15 -0.51 -11.60
C LEU A 66 3.79 -1.21 -11.64
N PRO A 67 3.60 -2.32 -10.90
CA PRO A 67 2.31 -2.97 -10.80
C PRO A 67 1.31 -2.10 -10.02
N THR A 68 0.01 -2.26 -10.28
CA THR A 68 -1.04 -1.52 -9.56
C THR A 68 -1.02 -1.80 -8.05
N LEU A 69 -0.66 -3.02 -7.65
CA LEU A 69 -0.54 -3.39 -6.24
C LEU A 69 0.57 -2.62 -5.49
N ALA A 70 1.47 -1.93 -6.18
CA ALA A 70 2.43 -1.03 -5.55
C ALA A 70 1.74 0.17 -4.84
N ALA A 71 0.47 0.47 -5.18
CA ALA A 71 -0.35 1.41 -4.42
C ALA A 71 -0.78 0.86 -3.05
N LEU A 72 -0.89 -0.46 -2.89
CA LEU A 72 -1.17 -1.07 -1.59
C LEU A 72 0.11 -1.15 -0.75
N ASP A 73 1.14 -1.75 -1.35
CA ASP A 73 2.46 -1.93 -0.74
C ASP A 73 3.54 -1.86 -1.83
N PRO A 74 4.45 -0.87 -1.79
CA PRO A 74 5.58 -0.81 -2.70
C PRO A 74 6.60 -1.94 -2.47
N GLY A 75 6.52 -2.66 -1.35
CA GLY A 75 7.43 -3.75 -1.00
C GLY A 75 8.89 -3.29 -1.00
N VAL A 76 9.74 -4.01 -1.75
CA VAL A 76 11.18 -3.71 -1.90
C VAL A 76 11.50 -2.68 -3.00
N GLU A 77 10.50 -2.05 -3.61
CA GLU A 77 10.66 -1.15 -4.77
C GLU A 77 11.66 -0.01 -4.51
N HIS A 78 11.73 0.48 -3.27
CA HIS A 78 12.67 1.55 -2.89
C HIS A 78 14.13 1.09 -2.77
N TYR A 79 14.35 -0.20 -2.62
CA TYR A 79 15.68 -0.81 -2.38
C TYR A 79 16.27 -1.44 -3.63
N VAL A 80 15.43 -1.87 -4.58
CA VAL A 80 15.86 -2.36 -5.88
C VAL A 80 15.91 -1.21 -6.88
N GLY A 81 16.76 -1.32 -7.88
CA GLY A 81 16.87 -0.30 -8.92
C GLY A 81 15.59 -0.17 -9.75
N THR A 82 15.39 1.01 -10.32
CA THR A 82 14.23 1.32 -11.18
C THR A 82 14.49 1.10 -12.65
N SER A 83 15.76 0.99 -13.05
CA SER A 83 16.17 0.79 -14.43
C SER A 83 17.44 -0.05 -14.54
N VAL A 84 17.66 -0.60 -15.71
CA VAL A 84 18.88 -1.32 -16.07
C VAL A 84 19.40 -0.80 -17.40
N TRP A 85 20.71 -0.62 -17.51
CA TRP A 85 21.38 -0.32 -18.76
C TRP A 85 21.63 -1.61 -19.53
N LEU A 86 21.10 -1.72 -20.73
CA LEU A 86 21.31 -2.86 -21.62
C LEU A 86 22.29 -2.47 -22.73
N GLU A 87 23.36 -3.22 -22.85
CA GLU A 87 24.34 -3.11 -23.94
C GLU A 87 24.90 -4.48 -24.30
N ALA A 88 25.50 -4.60 -25.48
CA ALA A 88 26.11 -5.85 -25.90
C ALA A 88 27.28 -6.26 -24.99
N HIS A 89 27.38 -7.56 -24.70
CA HIS A 89 28.48 -8.21 -23.97
C HIS A 89 28.66 -7.77 -22.50
N LYS A 90 27.71 -7.00 -21.93
CA LYS A 90 27.74 -6.63 -20.53
C LYS A 90 26.44 -7.02 -19.83
N GLN A 91 26.61 -7.51 -18.62
CA GLN A 91 25.52 -7.68 -17.64
C GLN A 91 25.65 -6.55 -16.61
N ASN A 92 24.66 -5.65 -16.59
CA ASN A 92 24.64 -4.53 -15.68
C ASN A 92 23.62 -4.76 -14.58
N ASP A 93 23.91 -4.27 -13.38
CA ASP A 93 23.00 -4.27 -12.26
C ASP A 93 21.91 -3.21 -12.43
N MET A 94 20.82 -3.39 -11.68
CA MET A 94 19.78 -2.38 -11.55
C MET A 94 20.34 -1.09 -10.94
N ALA A 95 20.06 0.04 -11.57
CA ALA A 95 20.49 1.36 -11.16
C ALA A 95 19.31 2.19 -10.61
N TYR A 96 19.62 3.37 -10.07
CA TYR A 96 18.67 4.34 -9.51
C TYR A 96 17.80 3.71 -8.42
N ARG A 97 18.42 3.47 -7.28
CA ARG A 97 17.77 2.94 -6.06
C ARG A 97 17.27 4.10 -5.21
N PRO A 98 15.95 4.34 -5.08
CA PRO A 98 15.44 5.50 -4.35
C PRO A 98 15.94 5.59 -2.90
N ALA A 99 16.07 4.44 -2.23
CA ALA A 99 16.58 4.38 -0.85
C ALA A 99 18.08 4.70 -0.72
N ALA A 100 18.87 4.50 -1.79
CA ALA A 100 20.30 4.83 -1.79
C ALA A 100 20.54 6.28 -2.20
N ASP A 101 19.76 6.77 -3.17
CA ASP A 101 19.95 8.06 -3.82
C ASP A 101 19.17 9.19 -3.12
N GLY A 102 18.16 8.85 -2.31
CA GLY A 102 17.32 9.80 -1.59
C GLY A 102 17.90 10.25 -0.26
N ALA A 103 17.42 11.38 0.26
CA ALA A 103 17.70 11.82 1.61
C ALA A 103 17.25 10.78 2.65
N GLY A 104 17.93 10.71 3.79
CA GLY A 104 17.65 9.69 4.84
C GLY A 104 16.20 9.61 5.30
N ALA A 105 15.40 10.66 5.12
CA ALA A 105 13.97 10.70 5.39
C ALA A 105 13.16 9.71 4.51
N ASP A 106 13.58 9.47 3.28
CA ASP A 106 12.90 8.54 2.35
C ASP A 106 13.08 7.06 2.73
N ARG A 107 14.03 6.79 3.64
CA ARG A 107 14.27 5.44 4.19
C ARG A 107 13.40 5.16 5.41
N GLN A 108 12.70 6.16 5.93
CA GLN A 108 11.94 6.05 7.16
C GLN A 108 10.51 5.58 6.90
N PHE A 109 9.79 5.43 7.98
CA PHE A 109 8.41 4.99 8.04
C PHE A 109 7.50 5.73 7.04
N ARG A 110 6.93 5.00 6.10
CA ARG A 110 5.92 5.50 5.17
C ARG A 110 4.54 5.00 5.58
N LEU A 111 3.58 5.89 5.61
CA LEU A 111 2.18 5.52 5.81
C LEU A 111 1.66 4.88 4.50
N THR A 112 1.69 3.56 4.43
CA THR A 112 1.12 2.80 3.30
C THR A 112 -0.23 2.21 3.67
N PRO A 113 -1.11 1.92 2.68
CA PRO A 113 -2.34 1.18 2.95
C PRO A 113 -2.08 -0.18 3.60
N ALA A 114 -1.03 -0.88 3.20
CA ALA A 114 -0.62 -2.14 3.82
C ALA A 114 -0.31 -1.97 5.31
N LEU A 115 0.44 -0.94 5.70
CA LEU A 115 0.71 -0.66 7.11
C LEU A 115 -0.58 -0.41 7.90
N VAL A 116 -1.50 0.37 7.36
CA VAL A 116 -2.79 0.64 8.01
C VAL A 116 -3.55 -0.67 8.21
N LEU A 117 -3.61 -1.53 7.19
CA LEU A 117 -4.37 -2.78 7.25
C LEU A 117 -3.70 -3.87 8.08
N GLN A 118 -2.37 -3.92 8.11
CA GLN A 118 -1.63 -4.97 8.81
C GLN A 118 -1.36 -4.65 10.28
N VAL A 119 -1.27 -3.38 10.64
CA VAL A 119 -0.88 -2.96 11.99
C VAL A 119 -1.99 -2.15 12.66
N LEU A 120 -2.44 -1.06 12.04
CA LEU A 120 -3.37 -0.12 12.69
C LEU A 120 -4.79 -0.68 12.78
N ALA A 121 -5.29 -1.34 11.72
CA ALA A 121 -6.61 -1.92 11.74
C ALA A 121 -6.73 -3.07 12.75
N PRO A 122 -5.83 -4.07 12.81
CA PRO A 122 -5.88 -5.09 13.86
C PRO A 122 -5.77 -4.51 15.26
N ALA A 123 -4.90 -3.53 15.50
CA ALA A 123 -4.78 -2.87 16.80
C ALA A 123 -6.09 -2.19 17.21
N ALA A 124 -6.73 -1.47 16.28
CA ALA A 124 -8.05 -0.87 16.52
C ALA A 124 -9.12 -1.93 16.78
N MET A 125 -9.13 -3.05 16.04
CA MET A 125 -10.10 -4.13 16.24
C MET A 125 -9.91 -4.82 17.61
N ILE A 126 -8.67 -5.02 18.05
CA ILE A 126 -8.38 -5.57 19.39
C ILE A 126 -8.89 -4.62 20.47
N PHE A 127 -8.59 -3.33 20.34
CA PHE A 127 -9.03 -2.31 21.29
C PHE A 127 -10.56 -2.22 21.39
N LEU A 128 -11.26 -2.17 20.26
CA LEU A 128 -12.71 -2.12 20.18
C LEU A 128 -13.34 -3.43 20.68
N GLY A 129 -12.80 -4.57 20.26
CA GLY A 129 -13.30 -5.88 20.67
C GLY A 129 -13.17 -6.13 22.16
N PHE A 130 -12.03 -5.75 22.76
CA PHE A 130 -11.85 -5.83 24.20
C PHE A 130 -12.90 -5.00 24.93
N GLY A 131 -13.12 -3.75 24.53
CA GLY A 131 -14.13 -2.87 25.12
C GLY A 131 -15.56 -3.42 25.04
N MET A 132 -15.90 -4.09 23.92
CA MET A 132 -17.23 -4.68 23.71
C MET A 132 -17.54 -5.85 24.68
N PHE A 133 -16.54 -6.58 25.13
CA PHE A 133 -16.72 -7.71 26.04
C PHE A 133 -16.44 -7.33 27.50
N ALA A 134 -15.32 -6.69 27.77
CA ALA A 134 -14.90 -6.36 29.14
C ALA A 134 -15.84 -5.35 29.78
N ALA A 135 -16.13 -4.23 29.10
CA ALA A 135 -16.98 -3.19 29.65
C ALA A 135 -18.42 -3.66 29.89
N GLU A 136 -18.98 -4.52 29.05
CA GLU A 136 -20.31 -5.04 29.25
C GLU A 136 -20.38 -6.12 30.33
N ARG A 137 -19.31 -6.88 30.51
CA ARG A 137 -19.19 -7.82 31.64
C ARG A 137 -19.15 -7.07 32.95
N GLU A 138 -18.34 -6.01 33.03
CA GLU A 138 -18.23 -5.17 34.26
C GLU A 138 -19.54 -4.46 34.61
N ARG A 139 -20.30 -4.01 33.59
CA ARG A 139 -21.60 -3.38 33.75
C ARG A 139 -22.77 -4.34 34.01
N GLY A 140 -22.52 -5.65 34.06
CA GLY A 140 -23.55 -6.67 34.24
C GLY A 140 -24.47 -6.88 33.02
N MET A 141 -24.22 -6.23 31.89
CA MET A 141 -25.05 -6.35 30.70
C MET A 141 -24.93 -7.74 30.04
N LEU A 142 -23.76 -8.33 30.04
CA LEU A 142 -23.55 -9.66 29.48
C LEU A 142 -24.32 -10.76 30.24
N PRO A 143 -24.31 -10.80 31.60
CA PRO A 143 -25.19 -11.67 32.35
C PRO A 143 -26.67 -11.40 32.10
N ALA A 144 -27.10 -10.15 32.01
CA ALA A 144 -28.48 -9.79 31.72
C ALA A 144 -28.96 -10.32 30.35
N LEU A 145 -28.15 -10.19 29.32
CA LEU A 145 -28.45 -10.75 27.99
C LEU A 145 -28.63 -12.27 28.06
N ARG A 146 -27.78 -12.96 28.83
CA ARG A 146 -27.87 -14.41 29.00
C ARG A 146 -29.12 -14.84 29.76
N LEU A 147 -29.50 -14.11 30.78
CA LEU A 147 -30.73 -14.34 31.54
C LEU A 147 -31.99 -14.16 30.67
N ASN A 148 -31.93 -13.25 29.70
CA ASN A 148 -32.97 -13.06 28.72
C ASN A 148 -32.90 -14.09 27.51
N GLY A 149 -32.14 -15.17 27.68
CA GLY A 149 -32.12 -16.29 26.72
C GLY A 149 -31.15 -16.13 25.55
N ALA A 150 -30.32 -15.07 25.49
CA ALA A 150 -29.37 -14.91 24.41
C ALA A 150 -28.18 -15.88 24.56
N PRO A 151 -27.94 -16.82 23.62
CA PRO A 151 -26.83 -17.75 23.70
C PRO A 151 -25.51 -16.99 23.49
N LEU A 152 -24.47 -17.39 24.23
CA LEU A 152 -23.14 -16.73 24.16
C LEU A 152 -22.57 -16.69 22.74
N GLY A 153 -22.81 -17.77 21.96
CA GLY A 153 -22.38 -17.85 20.56
C GLY A 153 -23.02 -16.79 19.67
N ALA A 154 -24.32 -16.49 19.85
CA ALA A 154 -25.00 -15.42 19.10
C ALA A 154 -24.46 -14.02 19.47
N ILE A 155 -24.20 -13.80 20.76
CA ILE A 155 -23.60 -12.54 21.23
C ILE A 155 -22.19 -12.36 20.62
N ALA A 156 -21.37 -13.40 20.65
CA ALA A 156 -20.03 -13.38 20.08
C ALA A 156 -20.06 -13.17 18.55
N ALA A 157 -20.95 -13.90 17.84
CA ALA A 157 -21.11 -13.77 16.40
C ALA A 157 -21.55 -12.37 15.97
N ALA A 158 -22.54 -11.77 16.68
CA ALA A 158 -23.00 -10.41 16.40
C ALA A 158 -21.88 -9.38 16.56
N ARG A 159 -21.07 -9.49 17.61
CA ARG A 159 -19.94 -8.57 17.86
C ARG A 159 -18.81 -8.80 16.85
N GLY A 160 -18.51 -10.07 16.53
CA GLY A 160 -17.55 -10.41 15.48
C GLY A 160 -17.97 -9.86 14.13
N ALA A 161 -19.25 -9.92 13.78
CA ALA A 161 -19.78 -9.34 12.55
C ALA A 161 -19.59 -7.81 12.51
N VAL A 162 -19.85 -7.11 13.62
CA VAL A 162 -19.57 -5.66 13.71
C VAL A 162 -18.09 -5.37 13.48
N LEU A 163 -17.19 -6.07 14.16
CA LEU A 163 -15.73 -5.88 13.98
C LEU A 163 -15.30 -6.18 12.56
N LEU A 164 -15.85 -7.23 11.94
CA LEU A 164 -15.59 -7.54 10.54
C LEU A 164 -16.04 -6.42 9.59
N CYS A 165 -17.25 -5.90 9.77
CA CYS A 165 -17.76 -4.76 8.98
C CYS A 165 -16.87 -3.53 9.13
N LEU A 166 -16.38 -3.26 10.34
CA LEU A 166 -15.45 -2.14 10.58
C LEU A 166 -14.09 -2.35 9.92
N ALA A 167 -13.55 -3.56 9.97
CA ALA A 167 -12.31 -3.93 9.29
C ALA A 167 -12.44 -3.80 7.77
N LEU A 168 -13.56 -4.27 7.19
CA LEU A 168 -13.86 -4.11 5.76
C LEU A 168 -14.01 -2.64 5.37
N ALA A 169 -14.66 -1.82 6.20
CA ALA A 169 -14.77 -0.39 5.97
C ALA A 169 -13.39 0.29 5.95
N MET A 170 -12.45 -0.11 6.81
CA MET A 170 -11.08 0.40 6.78
C MET A 170 -10.28 -0.06 5.56
N ALA A 171 -10.61 -1.21 4.98
CA ALA A 171 -9.98 -1.69 3.75
C ALA A 171 -10.51 -1.00 2.48
N LEU A 172 -11.73 -0.46 2.53
CA LEU A 172 -12.42 0.10 1.37
C LEU A 172 -11.62 1.18 0.62
N PRO A 173 -10.98 2.18 1.27
CA PRO A 173 -10.20 3.19 0.56
C PRO A 173 -9.06 2.61 -0.28
N ALA A 174 -8.36 1.60 0.24
CA ALA A 174 -7.28 0.91 -0.47
C ALA A 174 -7.81 0.12 -1.67
N LEU A 175 -8.92 -0.60 -1.50
CA LEU A 175 -9.57 -1.35 -2.58
C LEU A 175 -10.08 -0.42 -3.69
N LEU A 176 -10.67 0.72 -3.34
CA LEU A 176 -11.11 1.72 -4.30
C LEU A 176 -9.92 2.34 -5.05
N ALA A 177 -8.85 2.68 -4.36
CA ALA A 177 -7.64 3.20 -5.00
C ALA A 177 -7.08 2.21 -6.03
N ILE A 178 -7.00 0.91 -5.69
CA ILE A 178 -6.52 -0.13 -6.62
C ILE A 178 -7.48 -0.30 -7.81
N ALA A 179 -8.79 -0.22 -7.59
CA ALA A 179 -9.78 -0.39 -8.64
C ALA A 179 -9.82 0.78 -9.64
N LEU A 180 -9.34 1.97 -9.25
CA LEU A 180 -9.32 3.19 -10.07
C LEU A 180 -7.98 3.41 -10.80
N LEU A 181 -6.93 2.65 -10.48
CA LEU A 181 -5.57 2.71 -11.06
C LEU A 181 -5.37 1.69 -12.18
#